data_ba57bbc79b83bdf20c91d765aebcc140
#
_entry.id   ba57bbc79b83bdf20c91d765aebcc140
#
_cell.length_a   1.000
_cell.length_b   1.000
_cell.length_c   1.000
_cell.angle_alpha   90.00
_cell.angle_beta   90.00
_cell.angle_gamma   90.00
#
_symmetry.space_group_name_H-M   'P 1'
#
loop_
_entity.id
_entity.type
_entity.pdbx_description
1 polymer ?
#
loop_
_entity_poly.entity_id
_entity_poly.type
_entity_poly.pdbx_seq_one_letter_code
_entity_poly.pdbx_strand_id
1 'polypeptide(L)' 'MSETSELREMSNDQLQATMAETRKLLFRMRIQAQTERLDVPTEMRRNRRQIARIKTILREREIAQAKASSEAAAG' A
#
# COMPACT_ATOMS: atom_id res chain seq x y z
N MET A 1 10.63 5.97 3.12
CA MET A 1 9.26 5.77 2.63
C MET A 1 9.18 6.15 1.16
N SER A 2 8.58 5.30 0.35
CA SER A 2 8.45 5.58 -1.07
C SER A 2 7.39 6.65 -1.32
N GLU A 3 7.71 7.57 -2.22
CA GLU A 3 6.75 8.57 -2.64
C GLU A 3 5.75 7.98 -3.62
N THR A 4 4.61 8.67 -3.80
CA THR A 4 3.55 8.20 -4.67
C THR A 4 4.03 7.96 -6.10
N SER A 5 4.91 8.83 -6.61
CA SER A 5 5.46 8.68 -7.95
C SER A 5 6.28 7.39 -8.10
N GLU A 6 7.08 7.06 -7.09
CA GLU A 6 7.85 5.81 -7.09
C GLU A 6 6.94 4.60 -7.03
N LEU A 7 5.90 4.65 -6.21
CA LEU A 7 4.93 3.58 -6.11
C LEU A 7 4.20 3.34 -7.44
N ARG A 8 3.90 4.41 -8.18
CA ARG A 8 3.24 4.30 -9.48
C ARG A 8 4.10 3.65 -10.56
N GLU A 9 5.42 3.66 -10.38
CA GLU A 9 6.35 3.00 -11.29
C GLU A 9 6.50 1.49 -11.01
N MET A 10 6.04 1.04 -9.84
CA MET A 10 6.15 -0.36 -9.45
C MET A 10 5.11 -1.24 -10.13
N SER A 11 5.46 -2.51 -10.37
CA SER A 11 4.51 -3.50 -10.86
C SER A 11 3.50 -3.86 -9.76
N ASN A 12 2.38 -4.48 -10.14
CA ASN A 12 1.38 -4.92 -9.18
C ASN A 12 1.96 -5.89 -8.15
N ASP A 13 2.79 -6.82 -8.60
CA ASP A 13 3.44 -7.79 -7.70
C ASP A 13 4.36 -7.10 -6.71
N GLN A 14 5.13 -6.11 -7.16
CA GLN A 14 6.00 -5.32 -6.29
C GLN A 14 5.20 -4.51 -5.27
N LEU A 15 4.09 -3.92 -5.70
CA LEU A 15 3.21 -3.17 -4.81
C LEU A 15 2.60 -4.08 -3.74
N GLN A 16 2.14 -5.26 -4.12
CA GLN A 16 1.57 -6.22 -3.17
C GLN A 16 2.63 -6.70 -2.18
N ALA A 17 3.84 -6.99 -2.65
CA ALA A 17 4.94 -7.41 -1.79
C ALA A 17 5.31 -6.30 -0.79
N THR A 18 5.41 -5.05 -1.26
CA THR A 18 5.70 -3.90 -0.42
C THR A 18 4.62 -3.70 0.64
N MET A 19 3.36 -3.85 0.25
CA MET A 19 2.23 -3.73 1.17
C MET A 19 2.28 -4.81 2.25
N ALA A 20 2.59 -6.04 1.87
CA ALA A 20 2.70 -7.15 2.83
C ALA A 20 3.83 -6.90 3.82
N GLU A 21 4.98 -6.44 3.35
CA GLU A 21 6.11 -6.10 4.22
C GLU A 21 5.78 -4.95 5.17
N THR A 22 5.10 -3.93 4.66
CA THR A 22 4.71 -2.78 5.47
C THR A 22 3.71 -3.19 6.56
N ARG A 23 2.78 -4.10 6.24
CA ARG A 23 1.84 -4.64 7.22
C ARG A 23 2.56 -5.42 8.31
N LYS A 24 3.54 -6.23 7.95
CA LYS A 24 4.34 -6.97 8.93
C LYS A 24 5.10 -6.02 9.85
N LEU A 25 5.69 -4.98 9.29
CA LEU A 25 6.40 -3.97 10.07
C LEU A 25 5.48 -3.25 11.02
N LEU A 26 4.30 -2.85 10.56
CA LEU A 26 3.30 -2.19 11.38
C LEU A 26 2.85 -3.08 12.54
N PHE A 27 2.65 -4.37 12.27
CA PHE A 27 2.28 -5.35 13.29
C PHE A 27 3.37 -5.48 14.36
N ARG A 28 4.63 -5.56 13.95
CA ARG A 28 5.76 -5.61 14.90
C ARG A 28 5.83 -4.36 15.74
N MET A 29 5.63 -3.20 15.15
CA MET A 29 5.63 -1.93 15.88
C MET A 29 4.53 -1.87 16.92
N ARG A 30 3.35 -2.39 16.60
CA ARG A 30 2.24 -2.45 17.54
C ARG A 30 2.57 -3.34 18.74
N ILE A 31 3.17 -4.49 18.48
CA ILE A 31 3.57 -5.42 19.53
C ILE A 31 4.66 -4.79 20.40
N GLN A 32 5.68 -4.18 19.82
CA GLN A 32 6.73 -3.50 20.55
C GLN A 32 6.20 -2.36 21.41
N ALA A 33 5.28 -1.56 20.84
CA ALA A 33 4.68 -0.45 21.57
C ALA A 33 3.91 -0.93 22.81
N GLN A 34 3.22 -2.06 22.72
CA GLN A 34 2.50 -2.64 23.85
C GLN A 34 3.44 -3.24 24.89
N THR A 35 4.46 -3.94 24.42
CA THR A 35 5.38 -4.68 25.30
C THR A 35 6.37 -3.75 25.98
N GLU A 36 6.95 -2.83 25.23
CA GLU A 36 8.00 -1.94 25.71
C GLU A 36 7.50 -0.52 26.02
N ARG A 37 6.22 -0.28 25.78
CA ARG A 37 5.58 1.03 25.95
C ARG A 37 6.28 2.13 25.15
N LEU A 38 6.77 1.77 23.96
CA LEU A 38 7.38 2.72 23.07
C LEU A 38 6.31 3.54 22.34
N ASP A 39 6.59 4.82 22.21
CA ASP A 39 5.70 5.72 21.50
C ASP A 39 6.27 5.98 20.09
N VAL A 40 5.74 5.26 19.11
CA VAL A 40 6.17 5.41 17.70
C VAL A 40 4.99 5.75 16.77
N PRO A 41 4.12 6.72 17.16
CA PRO A 41 2.92 7.00 16.38
C PRO A 41 3.21 7.55 14.99
N THR A 42 4.29 8.30 14.84
CA THR A 42 4.67 8.90 13.57
C THR A 42 5.01 7.84 12.53
N GLU A 43 5.83 6.86 12.90
CA GLU A 43 6.20 5.78 11.99
C GLU A 43 5.02 4.89 11.65
N MET A 44 4.15 4.62 12.63
CA MET A 44 2.93 3.85 12.41
C MET A 44 2.00 4.55 11.42
N ARG A 45 1.86 5.88 11.55
CA ARG A 45 1.05 6.67 10.62
C ARG A 45 1.64 6.64 9.21
N ARG A 46 2.95 6.77 9.08
CA ARG A 46 3.62 6.69 7.79
C ARG A 46 3.37 5.35 7.10
N ASN A 47 3.49 4.27 7.86
CA ASN A 47 3.27 2.93 7.33
C ASN A 47 1.81 2.72 6.92
N ARG A 48 0.86 3.20 7.70
CA ARG A 48 -0.56 3.15 7.34
C ARG A 48 -0.84 3.94 6.07
N ARG A 49 -0.24 5.13 5.93
CA ARG A 49 -0.39 5.95 4.74
C ARG A 49 0.19 5.26 3.52
N GLN A 50 1.32 4.60 3.66
CA GLN A 50 1.92 3.84 2.56
C GLN A 50 1.01 2.71 2.10
N ILE A 51 0.45 1.96 3.03
CA ILE A 51 -0.52 0.91 2.72
C ILE A 51 -1.72 1.50 1.98
N ALA A 52 -2.25 2.61 2.47
CA ALA A 52 -3.40 3.27 1.85
C ALA A 52 -3.08 3.74 0.43
N ARG A 53 -1.89 4.30 0.21
CA ARG A 53 -1.44 4.72 -1.12
C ARG A 53 -1.33 3.55 -2.08
N ILE A 54 -0.75 2.45 -1.62
CA ILE A 54 -0.61 1.24 -2.44
C ILE A 54 -1.98 0.69 -2.82
N LYS A 55 -2.90 0.62 -1.86
CA LYS A 55 -4.27 0.16 -2.11
C LYS A 55 -4.97 1.05 -3.14
N THR A 56 -4.79 2.36 -3.04
CA THR A 56 -5.38 3.32 -3.96
C THR A 56 -4.85 3.11 -5.38
N ILE A 57 -3.55 2.94 -5.52
CA ILE A 57 -2.92 2.72 -6.83
C ILE A 57 -3.40 1.41 -7.45
N LEU A 58 -3.44 0.33 -6.67
CA LEU A 58 -3.92 -0.96 -7.15
C LEU A 58 -5.38 -0.89 -7.59
N ARG A 59 -6.20 -0.19 -6.82
CA ARG A 59 -7.61 -0.01 -7.17
C ARG A 59 -7.79 0.84 -8.42
N GLU A 60 -7.01 1.90 -8.57
CA GLU A 60 -7.02 2.71 -9.79
C GLU A 60 -6.69 1.88 -11.02
N ARG A 61 -5.70 0.99 -10.91
CA ARG A 61 -5.31 0.09 -11.99
C ARG A 61 -6.41 -0.91 -12.32
N GLU A 62 -7.07 -1.46 -11.31
CA GLU A 62 -8.20 -2.37 -11.49
C GLU A 62 -9.35 -1.66 -12.22
N ILE A 63 -9.68 -0.45 -11.80
CA ILE A 63 -10.73 0.35 -12.42
C ILE A 63 -10.39 0.67 -13.88
N ALA A 64 -9.15 1.09 -14.13
CA ALA A 64 -8.70 1.41 -15.49
C ALA A 64 -8.75 0.18 -16.38
N GLN A 65 -8.34 -0.98 -15.88
CA GLN A 65 -8.36 -2.22 -16.63
C GLN A 65 -9.79 -2.71 -16.88
N ALA A 66 -10.66 -2.62 -15.89
CA ALA A 66 -12.05 -2.97 -16.06
C ALA A 66 -12.75 -2.07 -17.06
N LYS A 67 -12.44 -0.77 -17.03
CA LYS A 67 -12.98 0.20 -17.98
C LYS A 67 -12.49 -0.10 -19.40
N ALA A 68 -11.20 -0.37 -19.56
CA ALA A 68 -10.64 -0.72 -20.87
C ALA A 68 -11.26 -2.00 -21.43
N SER A 69 -11.44 -3.02 -20.59
CA SER A 69 -12.09 -4.27 -20.96
C SER A 69 -13.56 -4.05 -21.37
N SER A 70 -14.26 -3.21 -20.62
CA SER A 70 -15.65 -2.87 -20.91
C SER A 70 -15.79 -2.11 -22.24
N GLU A 71 -14.89 -1.17 -22.49
CA GLU A 71 -14.86 -0.43 -23.74
C GLU A 71 -14.52 -1.36 -24.91
N ALA A 72 -13.58 -2.27 -24.73
CA ALA A 72 -13.22 -3.24 -25.76
C ALA A 72 -14.38 -4.19 -26.05
N ALA A 73 -15.13 -4.61 -25.02
CA ALA A 73 -16.29 -5.47 -25.18
C ALA A 73 -17.48 -4.74 -25.82
N ALA A 74 -17.60 -3.44 -25.57
CA ALA A 74 -18.67 -2.63 -26.16
C ALA A 74 -18.40 -2.25 -27.61
N GLY A 75 -17.16 -2.28 -28.02
CA GLY A 75 -16.77 -2.01 -29.40
C GLY A 75 -16.88 -3.21 -30.28
#